data_4e104d9b4425be8aa35ed26f3025b91a
#
_entry.id   4e104d9b4425be8aa35ed26f3025b91a
#
_cell.length_a   1.000
_cell.length_b   1.000
_cell.length_c   1.000
_cell.angle_alpha   90.00
_cell.angle_beta   90.00
_cell.angle_gamma   90.00
#
_symmetry.space_group_name_H-M   'P 1'
#
loop_
_entity.id
_entity.type
_entity.pdbx_description
1 polymer ?
#
loop_
_entity_poly.entity_id
_entity_poly.type
_entity_poly.pdbx_seq_one_letter_code
_entity_poly.pdbx_strand_id
1 'polypeptide(L)'
;DLGGTGRLAAVAYEPNGRLIKFLIDSVNQLPIDIRTNTLATLDTIVAEKPDHIILATGAAYKIPEIKGNDLAHVFDGEQLRALILGNDTQAMSKLRLHQRFLVSLGRAVGLLNSVHSIRFWSRLWMPIDKQVIIIGGGLVALELAEFFVARGRDVQVLASTGTLAPELSIVRRSRVIHLLKERGAVLLTNASVTEITEREVLYQHGGETLSKKGPQVIIAEG
;
A
#
# COMPACT_ATOMS: atom_id res chain seq x y z
N ASP A 1 2.72 -15.95 8.49
CA ASP A 1 3.26 -15.12 9.58
C ASP A 1 2.14 -14.32 10.25
N LEU A 2 2.27 -14.06 11.57
CA LEU A 2 1.37 -13.19 12.31
C LEU A 2 1.51 -11.72 11.89
N GLY A 3 0.46 -10.91 12.09
CA GLY A 3 0.45 -9.46 11.86
C GLY A 3 -0.21 -9.01 10.55
N GLY A 4 -0.46 -9.89 9.61
CA GLY A 4 -1.27 -9.64 8.40
C GLY A 4 -0.92 -8.33 7.67
N THR A 5 -1.94 -7.58 7.25
CA THR A 5 -1.79 -6.27 6.59
C THR A 5 -1.20 -5.18 7.50
N GLY A 6 -1.23 -5.35 8.83
CA GLY A 6 -0.60 -4.43 9.78
C GLY A 6 0.92 -4.31 9.57
N ARG A 7 1.59 -5.37 9.10
CA ARG A 7 3.03 -5.31 8.76
C ARG A 7 3.31 -4.35 7.61
N LEU A 8 2.42 -4.29 6.62
CA LEU A 8 2.54 -3.33 5.52
C LEU A 8 2.28 -1.90 6.01
N ALA A 9 1.24 -1.71 6.82
CA ALA A 9 0.96 -0.41 7.44
C ALA A 9 2.15 0.09 8.28
N ALA A 10 2.93 -0.82 8.87
CA ALA A 10 4.16 -0.50 9.59
C ALA A 10 5.30 -0.01 8.68
N VAL A 11 5.34 -0.45 7.42
CA VAL A 11 6.30 0.09 6.44
C VAL A 11 5.96 1.53 6.09
N ALA A 12 4.70 1.85 5.89
CA ALA A 12 4.24 3.21 5.63
C ALA A 12 4.38 4.11 6.86
N TYR A 13 3.89 3.66 8.03
CA TYR A 13 3.88 4.42 9.28
C TYR A 13 4.52 3.63 10.42
N GLU A 14 5.73 4.02 10.83
CA GLU A 14 6.57 3.29 11.80
C GLU A 14 5.87 2.95 13.14
N PRO A 15 5.07 3.83 13.76
CA PRO A 15 4.41 3.50 15.02
C PRO A 15 3.55 2.24 14.98
N ASN A 16 2.98 1.90 13.80
CA ASN A 16 2.25 0.65 13.62
C ASN A 16 3.15 -0.58 13.85
N GLY A 17 4.44 -0.49 13.54
CA GLY A 17 5.40 -1.58 13.75
C GLY A 17 5.57 -1.95 15.22
N ARG A 18 5.58 -0.95 16.11
CA ARG A 18 5.65 -1.18 17.56
C ARG A 18 4.39 -1.84 18.10
N LEU A 19 3.23 -1.40 17.63
CA LEU A 19 1.95 -2.01 17.99
C LEU A 19 1.87 -3.46 17.53
N ILE A 20 2.20 -3.73 16.26
CA ILE A 20 2.15 -5.09 15.71
C ILE A 20 3.13 -6.01 16.45
N LYS A 21 4.35 -5.54 16.72
CA LYS A 21 5.32 -6.29 17.50
C LYS A 21 4.77 -6.62 18.90
N PHE A 22 4.22 -5.64 19.62
CA PHE A 22 3.62 -5.84 20.93
C PHE A 22 2.51 -6.89 20.88
N LEU A 23 1.60 -6.81 19.90
CA LEU A 23 0.51 -7.76 19.75
C LEU A 23 1.01 -9.19 19.46
N ILE A 24 2.01 -9.33 18.57
CA ILE A 24 2.61 -10.64 18.27
C ILE A 24 3.29 -11.21 19.51
N ASP A 25 4.09 -10.41 20.21
CA ASP A 25 4.78 -10.85 21.43
C ASP A 25 3.76 -11.25 22.53
N SER A 26 2.66 -10.49 22.65
CA SER A 26 1.58 -10.80 23.60
C SER A 26 0.88 -12.12 23.27
N VAL A 27 0.52 -12.34 22.01
CA VAL A 27 -0.14 -13.58 21.56
C VAL A 27 0.78 -14.79 21.77
N ASN A 28 2.08 -14.66 21.52
CA ASN A 28 3.04 -15.75 21.70
C ASN A 28 3.26 -16.12 23.19
N GLN A 29 2.86 -15.27 24.13
CA GLN A 29 2.92 -15.54 25.58
C GLN A 29 1.66 -16.23 26.11
N LEU A 30 0.60 -16.32 25.30
CA LEU A 30 -0.66 -16.94 25.67
C LEU A 30 -0.67 -18.42 25.29
N PRO A 31 -1.41 -19.27 26.02
CA PRO A 31 -1.58 -20.69 25.68
C PRO A 31 -2.56 -20.86 24.50
N ILE A 32 -2.18 -20.35 23.32
CA ILE A 32 -2.98 -20.36 22.10
C ILE A 32 -2.30 -21.26 21.07
N ASP A 33 -3.05 -22.17 20.45
CA ASP A 33 -2.58 -22.94 19.30
C ASP A 33 -2.66 -22.08 18.04
N ILE A 34 -1.48 -21.72 17.51
CA ILE A 34 -1.36 -20.83 16.33
C ILE A 34 -0.94 -21.67 15.13
N ARG A 35 -1.83 -21.82 14.15
CA ARG A 35 -1.58 -22.55 12.91
C ARG A 35 -1.45 -21.56 11.75
N THR A 36 -0.23 -21.24 11.37
CA THR A 36 0.04 -20.43 10.17
C THR A 36 0.16 -21.32 8.92
N ASN A 37 0.00 -20.71 7.73
CA ASN A 37 -0.02 -21.43 6.43
C ASN A 37 -1.08 -22.55 6.35
N THR A 38 -2.16 -22.41 7.11
CA THR A 38 -3.25 -23.37 7.18
C THR A 38 -4.53 -22.72 6.70
N LEU A 39 -5.16 -23.29 5.67
CA LEU A 39 -6.47 -22.86 5.22
C LEU A 39 -7.53 -23.43 6.17
N ALA A 40 -8.24 -22.53 6.87
CA ALA A 40 -9.38 -22.92 7.67
C ALA A 40 -10.59 -23.21 6.76
N THR A 41 -11.00 -24.46 6.70
CA THR A 41 -12.24 -24.89 6.03
C THR A 41 -13.33 -25.13 7.05
N LEU A 42 -14.59 -25.24 6.59
CA LEU A 42 -15.70 -25.57 7.48
C LEU A 42 -15.44 -26.88 8.24
N ASP A 43 -14.91 -27.90 7.56
CA ASP A 43 -14.64 -29.20 8.16
C ASP A 43 -13.57 -29.11 9.26
N THR A 44 -12.50 -28.35 9.03
CA THR A 44 -11.45 -28.16 10.04
C THR A 44 -11.96 -27.39 11.26
N ILE A 45 -12.84 -26.40 11.06
CA ILE A 45 -13.43 -25.64 12.16
C ILE A 45 -14.40 -26.52 12.97
N VAL A 46 -15.26 -27.27 12.30
CA VAL A 46 -16.24 -28.17 12.96
C VAL A 46 -15.52 -29.28 13.74
N ALA A 47 -14.40 -29.79 13.23
CA ALA A 47 -13.61 -30.83 13.92
C ALA A 47 -13.06 -30.36 15.27
N GLU A 48 -12.76 -29.06 15.42
CA GLU A 48 -12.30 -28.46 16.68
C GLU A 48 -13.43 -28.27 17.71
N LYS A 49 -14.71 -28.41 17.32
CA LYS A 49 -15.90 -28.25 18.15
C LYS A 49 -15.89 -26.95 18.99
N PRO A 50 -15.69 -25.79 18.38
CA PRO A 50 -15.58 -24.54 19.14
C PRO A 50 -16.95 -24.10 19.68
N ASP A 51 -17.00 -23.51 20.87
CA ASP A 51 -18.19 -22.84 21.39
C ASP A 51 -18.49 -21.53 20.64
N HIS A 52 -17.44 -20.82 20.19
CA HIS A 52 -17.55 -19.57 19.44
C HIS A 52 -16.53 -19.50 18.31
N ILE A 53 -16.91 -18.87 17.22
CA ILE A 53 -16.04 -18.60 16.07
C ILE A 53 -15.96 -17.11 15.83
N ILE A 54 -14.73 -16.58 15.75
CA ILE A 54 -14.48 -15.17 15.40
C ILE A 54 -13.83 -15.15 14.02
N LEU A 55 -14.50 -14.55 13.04
CA LEU A 55 -13.97 -14.35 11.71
C LEU A 55 -13.16 -13.03 11.64
N ALA A 56 -11.84 -13.15 11.52
CA ALA A 56 -10.93 -12.02 11.41
C ALA A 56 -10.01 -12.17 10.18
N THR A 57 -10.58 -12.58 9.05
CA THR A 57 -9.87 -12.94 7.81
C THR A 57 -9.37 -11.73 7.01
N GLY A 58 -9.64 -10.52 7.47
CA GLY A 58 -9.32 -9.28 6.76
C GLY A 58 -10.35 -8.95 5.67
N ALA A 59 -10.01 -8.00 4.80
CA ALA A 59 -10.83 -7.55 3.68
C ALA A 59 -10.18 -7.92 2.34
N ALA A 60 -11.02 -8.21 1.35
CA ALA A 60 -10.59 -8.32 -0.04
C ALA A 60 -10.60 -6.91 -0.67
N TYR A 61 -9.53 -6.56 -1.36
CA TYR A 61 -9.48 -5.32 -2.14
C TYR A 61 -10.33 -5.44 -3.39
N LYS A 62 -11.18 -4.44 -3.61
CA LYS A 62 -11.88 -4.30 -4.88
C LYS A 62 -11.15 -3.23 -5.69
N ILE A 63 -10.41 -3.68 -6.71
CA ILE A 63 -9.73 -2.75 -7.63
C ILE A 63 -10.80 -2.04 -8.46
N PRO A 64 -10.80 -0.70 -8.52
CA PRO A 64 -11.74 0.03 -9.36
C PRO A 64 -11.52 -0.31 -10.85
N GLU A 65 -12.60 -0.40 -11.60
CA GLU A 65 -12.57 -0.63 -13.04
C GLU A 65 -12.18 0.66 -13.77
N ILE A 66 -10.89 0.96 -13.78
CA ILE A 66 -10.31 2.08 -14.51
C ILE A 66 -9.63 1.51 -15.76
N LYS A 67 -9.94 2.04 -16.95
CA LYS A 67 -9.28 1.63 -18.19
C LYS A 67 -7.77 1.84 -18.07
N GLY A 68 -6.97 0.79 -18.31
CA GLY A 68 -5.52 0.79 -18.18
C GLY A 68 -4.99 0.48 -16.79
N ASN A 69 -5.81 -0.02 -15.86
CA ASN A 69 -5.38 -0.46 -14.53
C ASN A 69 -4.43 -1.68 -14.54
N ASP A 70 -4.36 -2.40 -15.65
CA ASP A 70 -3.50 -3.56 -15.92
C ASP A 70 -2.12 -3.23 -16.51
N LEU A 71 -1.89 -1.97 -16.91
CA LEU A 71 -0.63 -1.54 -17.51
C LEU A 71 0.58 -1.79 -16.60
N ALA A 72 1.74 -2.00 -17.22
CA ALA A 72 2.96 -2.40 -16.51
C ALA A 72 3.45 -1.41 -15.45
N HIS A 73 3.17 -0.12 -15.62
CA HIS A 73 3.55 0.94 -14.66
C HIS A 73 2.48 1.24 -13.60
N VAL A 74 1.36 0.50 -13.64
CA VAL A 74 0.26 0.65 -12.67
C VAL A 74 0.37 -0.46 -11.63
N PHE A 75 0.40 -0.10 -10.37
CA PHE A 75 0.36 -1.03 -9.24
C PHE A 75 -0.89 -0.77 -8.41
N ASP A 76 -1.56 -1.82 -8.00
CA ASP A 76 -2.57 -1.76 -6.96
C ASP A 76 -1.93 -2.00 -5.56
N GLY A 77 -2.73 -1.85 -4.52
CA GLY A 77 -2.27 -2.02 -3.15
C GLY A 77 -1.75 -3.43 -2.85
N GLU A 78 -2.29 -4.47 -3.49
CA GLU A 78 -1.87 -5.84 -3.30
C GLU A 78 -0.55 -6.14 -4.01
N GLN A 79 -0.39 -5.68 -5.24
CA GLN A 79 0.85 -5.76 -5.99
C GLN A 79 1.99 -4.97 -5.31
N LEU A 80 1.69 -3.79 -4.77
CA LEU A 80 2.66 -3.01 -4.01
C LEU A 80 3.07 -3.74 -2.71
N ARG A 81 2.11 -4.33 -2.02
CA ARG A 81 2.34 -5.20 -0.86
C ARG A 81 3.24 -6.38 -1.22
N ALA A 82 2.93 -7.05 -2.31
CA ALA A 82 3.69 -8.19 -2.80
C ALA A 82 5.13 -7.83 -3.18
N LEU A 83 5.37 -6.66 -3.77
CA LEU A 83 6.70 -6.13 -4.01
C LEU A 83 7.48 -5.90 -2.71
N ILE A 84 6.83 -5.35 -1.69
CA ILE A 84 7.45 -5.03 -0.41
C ILE A 84 7.73 -6.30 0.41
N LEU A 85 6.76 -7.22 0.47
CA LEU A 85 6.86 -8.44 1.28
C LEU A 85 7.49 -9.63 0.55
N GLY A 86 7.63 -9.54 -0.74
CA GLY A 86 8.48 -10.46 -1.47
C GLY A 86 7.85 -11.73 -2.03
N ASN A 87 6.55 -11.84 -2.12
CA ASN A 87 5.89 -13.14 -2.36
C ASN A 87 5.16 -13.29 -3.71
N ASP A 88 5.24 -12.32 -4.63
CA ASP A 88 4.46 -12.40 -5.87
C ASP A 88 5.30 -12.27 -7.14
N THR A 89 5.13 -13.24 -8.03
CA THR A 89 5.74 -13.27 -9.36
C THR A 89 5.09 -12.26 -10.32
N GLN A 90 3.81 -11.94 -10.15
CA GLN A 90 3.08 -11.04 -11.03
C GLN A 90 3.53 -9.58 -10.83
N ALA A 91 3.61 -9.11 -9.57
CA ALA A 91 4.12 -7.78 -9.28
C ALA A 91 5.59 -7.61 -9.74
N MET A 92 6.41 -8.66 -9.58
CA MET A 92 7.78 -8.67 -10.11
C MET A 92 7.83 -8.60 -11.63
N SER A 93 6.85 -9.16 -12.36
CA SER A 93 6.81 -9.11 -13.82
C SER A 93 6.64 -7.69 -14.37
N LYS A 94 6.03 -6.79 -13.64
CA LYS A 94 5.88 -5.37 -13.98
C LYS A 94 7.17 -4.56 -13.83
N LEU A 95 8.15 -5.05 -13.08
CA LEU A 95 9.43 -4.36 -12.90
C LEU A 95 10.37 -4.53 -14.10
N ARG A 96 11.21 -3.53 -14.35
CA ARG A 96 12.30 -3.62 -15.33
C ARG A 96 13.34 -4.67 -14.91
N LEU A 97 14.05 -5.28 -15.84
CA LEU A 97 15.01 -6.37 -15.56
C LEU A 97 16.04 -6.02 -14.45
N HIS A 98 16.62 -4.83 -14.50
CA HIS A 98 17.57 -4.38 -13.48
C HIS A 98 16.92 -4.20 -12.11
N GLN A 99 15.66 -3.72 -12.06
CA GLN A 99 14.89 -3.59 -10.81
C GLN A 99 14.58 -4.97 -10.22
N ARG A 100 14.18 -5.94 -11.06
CA ARG A 100 13.97 -7.33 -10.63
C ARG A 100 15.23 -7.91 -10.01
N PHE A 101 16.38 -7.72 -10.68
CA PHE A 101 17.66 -8.20 -10.16
C PHE A 101 17.98 -7.60 -8.79
N LEU A 102 17.86 -6.28 -8.62
CA LEU A 102 18.14 -5.60 -7.36
C LEU A 102 17.17 -6.03 -6.23
N VAL A 103 15.87 -6.17 -6.51
CA VAL A 103 14.91 -6.67 -5.53
C VAL A 103 15.22 -8.13 -5.15
N SER A 104 15.53 -8.98 -6.12
CA SER A 104 15.90 -10.39 -5.87
C SER A 104 17.17 -10.50 -5.04
N LEU A 105 18.18 -9.69 -5.34
CA LEU A 105 19.41 -9.63 -4.57
C LEU A 105 19.15 -9.16 -3.14
N GLY A 106 18.37 -8.09 -2.96
CA GLY A 106 17.99 -7.57 -1.64
C GLY A 106 17.27 -8.62 -0.79
N ARG A 107 16.44 -9.47 -1.42
CA ARG A 107 15.82 -10.63 -0.76
C ARG A 107 16.83 -11.69 -0.36
N ALA A 108 17.69 -12.10 -1.28
CA ALA A 108 18.68 -13.14 -1.04
C ALA A 108 19.61 -12.80 0.13
N VAL A 109 19.96 -11.51 0.30
CA VAL A 109 20.80 -11.05 1.41
C VAL A 109 19.98 -10.60 2.65
N GLY A 110 18.67 -10.82 2.66
CA GLY A 110 17.81 -10.57 3.83
C GLY A 110 17.45 -9.10 4.09
N LEU A 111 17.71 -8.18 3.16
CA LEU A 111 17.40 -6.75 3.32
C LEU A 111 15.90 -6.45 3.41
N LEU A 112 15.05 -7.35 2.92
CA LEU A 112 13.60 -7.22 2.93
C LEU A 112 12.92 -8.04 4.04
N ASN A 113 13.68 -8.62 4.99
CA ASN A 113 13.14 -9.49 6.02
C ASN A 113 12.49 -8.74 7.19
N SER A 114 12.80 -7.47 7.37
CA SER A 114 12.21 -6.67 8.45
C SER A 114 11.68 -5.32 7.97
N VAL A 115 10.61 -4.84 8.63
CA VAL A 115 10.04 -3.52 8.38
C VAL A 115 11.09 -2.40 8.51
N HIS A 116 11.94 -2.49 9.53
CA HIS A 116 13.01 -1.50 9.76
C HIS A 116 14.02 -1.47 8.61
N SER A 117 14.46 -2.65 8.16
CA SER A 117 15.37 -2.78 7.03
C SER A 117 14.77 -2.24 5.74
N ILE A 118 13.51 -2.60 5.43
CA ILE A 118 12.78 -2.08 4.26
C ILE A 118 12.71 -0.54 4.31
N ARG A 119 12.37 0.03 5.46
CA ARG A 119 12.30 1.49 5.65
C ARG A 119 13.63 2.18 5.46
N PHE A 120 14.74 1.58 5.89
CA PHE A 120 16.09 2.13 5.73
C PHE A 120 16.52 2.07 4.26
N TRP A 121 16.50 0.88 3.66
CA TRP A 121 16.99 0.68 2.29
C TRP A 121 16.14 1.37 1.23
N SER A 122 14.81 1.48 1.43
CA SER A 122 13.93 2.20 0.53
C SER A 122 14.21 3.72 0.45
N ARG A 123 14.97 4.29 1.40
CA ARG A 123 15.47 5.68 1.30
C ARG A 123 16.61 5.81 0.32
N LEU A 124 17.43 4.78 0.17
CA LEU A 124 18.57 4.77 -0.73
C LEU A 124 18.12 4.40 -2.15
N TRP A 125 17.31 3.36 -2.24
CA TRP A 125 16.78 2.88 -3.52
C TRP A 125 15.45 2.14 -3.33
N MET A 126 14.56 2.31 -4.30
CA MET A 126 13.30 1.57 -4.39
C MET A 126 12.89 1.44 -5.87
N PRO A 127 12.19 0.33 -6.26
CA PRO A 127 11.79 0.06 -7.64
C PRO A 127 10.55 0.89 -8.06
N ILE A 128 10.42 2.11 -7.57
CA ILE A 128 9.34 3.06 -7.88
C ILE A 128 9.96 4.31 -8.48
N ASP A 129 9.40 4.79 -9.55
CA ASP A 129 9.90 5.96 -10.28
C ASP A 129 9.85 7.24 -9.44
N LYS A 130 10.53 8.28 -9.91
CA LYS A 130 10.62 9.54 -9.17
C LYS A 130 9.28 10.26 -9.09
N GLN A 131 8.47 10.18 -10.15
CA GLN A 131 7.14 10.77 -10.21
C GLN A 131 6.09 9.69 -9.99
N VAL A 132 5.23 9.89 -9.01
CA VAL A 132 4.19 8.93 -8.60
C VAL A 132 2.83 9.61 -8.59
N ILE A 133 1.87 9.03 -9.28
CA ILE A 133 0.47 9.41 -9.18
C ILE A 133 -0.22 8.36 -8.31
N ILE A 134 -0.88 8.80 -7.25
CA ILE A 134 -1.68 7.96 -6.36
C ILE A 134 -3.15 8.25 -6.65
N ILE A 135 -3.89 7.22 -7.06
CA ILE A 135 -5.34 7.29 -7.28
C ILE A 135 -6.02 6.78 -6.01
N GLY A 136 -6.78 7.66 -5.37
CA GLY A 136 -7.47 7.38 -4.10
C GLY A 136 -7.32 8.51 -3.11
N GLY A 137 -8.31 8.66 -2.23
CA GLY A 137 -8.36 9.74 -1.25
C GLY A 137 -8.45 9.28 0.21
N GLY A 138 -8.39 7.97 0.47
CA GLY A 138 -8.48 7.38 1.79
C GLY A 138 -7.18 7.43 2.59
N LEU A 139 -7.21 6.83 3.78
CA LEU A 139 -6.06 6.75 4.70
C LEU A 139 -4.83 6.15 4.02
N VAL A 140 -5.01 5.04 3.28
CA VAL A 140 -3.91 4.32 2.63
C VAL A 140 -3.21 5.21 1.60
N ALA A 141 -3.97 5.97 0.81
CA ALA A 141 -3.43 6.90 -0.18
C ALA A 141 -2.55 7.97 0.46
N LEU A 142 -2.97 8.55 1.59
CA LEU A 142 -2.19 9.55 2.30
C LEU A 142 -0.94 8.95 2.98
N GLU A 143 -1.04 7.77 3.56
CA GLU A 143 0.12 7.07 4.17
C GLU A 143 1.16 6.71 3.10
N LEU A 144 0.73 6.27 1.92
CA LEU A 144 1.62 6.04 0.78
C LEU A 144 2.24 7.34 0.27
N ALA A 145 1.46 8.42 0.17
CA ALA A 145 1.96 9.73 -0.22
C ALA A 145 3.06 10.19 0.75
N GLU A 146 2.82 10.09 2.06
CA GLU A 146 3.80 10.43 3.10
C GLU A 146 5.08 9.58 2.99
N PHE A 147 4.90 8.26 2.74
CA PHE A 147 6.01 7.34 2.55
C PHE A 147 6.87 7.69 1.34
N PHE A 148 6.26 8.03 0.19
CA PHE A 148 6.99 8.36 -1.04
C PHE A 148 7.64 9.74 -0.97
N VAL A 149 6.94 10.74 -0.47
CA VAL A 149 7.49 12.10 -0.30
C VAL A 149 8.69 12.08 0.65
N ALA A 150 8.65 11.30 1.74
CA ALA A 150 9.77 11.13 2.65
C ALA A 150 11.01 10.46 2.00
N ARG A 151 10.86 9.92 0.79
CA ARG A 151 11.90 9.29 -0.04
C ARG A 151 12.24 10.10 -1.29
N GLY A 152 11.85 11.37 -1.31
CA GLY A 152 12.17 12.31 -2.40
C GLY A 152 11.43 11.99 -3.71
N ARG A 153 10.23 11.40 -3.62
CA ARG A 153 9.37 11.23 -4.80
C ARG A 153 8.46 12.44 -4.96
N ASP A 154 8.23 12.82 -6.21
CA ASP A 154 7.26 13.85 -6.58
C ASP A 154 5.88 13.17 -6.64
N VAL A 155 5.01 13.49 -5.69
CA VAL A 155 3.74 12.79 -5.49
C VAL A 155 2.57 13.67 -5.88
N GLN A 156 1.66 13.11 -6.67
CA GLN A 156 0.34 13.68 -6.90
C GLN A 156 -0.74 12.68 -6.47
N VAL A 157 -1.67 13.13 -5.63
CA VAL A 157 -2.84 12.36 -5.20
C VAL A 157 -4.07 12.85 -5.96
N LEU A 158 -4.79 11.95 -6.59
CA LEU A 158 -6.06 12.18 -7.27
C LEU A 158 -7.16 11.47 -6.50
N ALA A 159 -8.00 12.23 -5.82
CA ALA A 159 -9.13 11.72 -5.05
C ALA A 159 -10.45 12.07 -5.72
N SER A 160 -11.29 11.09 -5.96
CA SER A 160 -12.65 11.27 -6.51
C SER A 160 -13.58 12.02 -5.55
N THR A 161 -13.31 11.91 -4.25
CA THR A 161 -14.08 12.55 -3.18
C THR A 161 -13.59 13.96 -2.86
N GLY A 162 -14.46 14.78 -2.25
CA GLY A 162 -14.13 16.14 -1.81
C GLY A 162 -13.28 16.20 -0.52
N THR A 163 -13.13 15.08 0.19
CA THR A 163 -12.42 15.02 1.48
C THR A 163 -11.37 13.92 1.44
N LEU A 164 -10.15 14.26 1.81
CA LEU A 164 -9.05 13.30 1.94
C LEU A 164 -9.08 12.64 3.32
N ALA A 165 -8.85 11.33 3.37
CA ALA A 165 -8.75 10.49 4.55
C ALA A 165 -9.82 10.81 5.61
N PRO A 166 -11.12 10.66 5.28
CA PRO A 166 -12.21 10.94 6.22
C PRO A 166 -12.15 10.07 7.49
N GLU A 167 -11.44 8.94 7.43
CA GLU A 167 -11.22 8.00 8.53
C GLU A 167 -10.30 8.57 9.62
N LEU A 168 -9.47 9.55 9.27
CA LEU A 168 -8.59 10.21 10.23
C LEU A 168 -9.34 11.25 11.07
N SER A 169 -8.95 11.37 12.33
CA SER A 169 -9.37 12.52 13.14
C SER A 169 -8.94 13.85 12.48
N ILE A 170 -9.73 14.88 12.66
CA ILE A 170 -9.51 16.20 12.03
C ILE A 170 -8.07 16.69 12.27
N VAL A 171 -7.58 16.57 13.49
CA VAL A 171 -6.24 17.05 13.86
C VAL A 171 -5.14 16.29 13.11
N ARG A 172 -5.19 14.96 13.08
CA ARG A 172 -4.21 14.14 12.35
C ARG A 172 -4.29 14.38 10.85
N ARG A 173 -5.48 14.43 10.31
CA ARG A 173 -5.75 14.69 8.89
C ARG A 173 -5.17 16.02 8.43
N SER A 174 -5.48 17.11 9.14
CA SER A 174 -4.96 18.45 8.82
C SER A 174 -3.44 18.49 8.87
N ARG A 175 -2.83 17.85 9.87
CA ARG A 175 -1.37 17.77 10.00
C ARG A 175 -0.74 17.00 8.83
N VAL A 176 -1.26 15.86 8.44
CA VAL A 176 -0.73 15.06 7.32
C VAL A 176 -0.86 15.82 6.00
N ILE A 177 -2.03 16.41 5.73
CA ILE A 177 -2.25 17.21 4.51
C ILE A 177 -1.29 18.40 4.45
N HIS A 178 -1.11 19.11 5.55
CA HIS A 178 -0.18 20.24 5.64
C HIS A 178 1.26 19.79 5.35
N LEU A 179 1.73 18.74 6.01
CA LEU A 179 3.06 18.17 5.81
C LEU A 179 3.31 17.75 4.36
N LEU A 180 2.34 17.10 3.73
CA LEU A 180 2.43 16.68 2.33
C LEU A 180 2.58 17.88 1.39
N LYS A 181 1.77 18.93 1.59
CA LYS A 181 1.83 20.17 0.81
C LYS A 181 3.15 20.90 1.00
N GLU A 182 3.64 21.04 2.23
CA GLU A 182 4.94 21.64 2.53
C GLU A 182 6.10 20.91 1.83
N ARG A 183 5.98 19.61 1.66
CA ARG A 183 6.96 18.77 0.94
C ARG A 183 6.73 18.69 -0.57
N GLY A 184 5.83 19.50 -1.11
CA GLY A 184 5.60 19.64 -2.55
C GLY A 184 4.65 18.60 -3.15
N ALA A 185 3.95 17.81 -2.35
CA ALA A 185 2.92 16.91 -2.87
C ALA A 185 1.70 17.72 -3.38
N VAL A 186 1.17 17.32 -4.53
CA VAL A 186 -0.05 17.88 -5.10
C VAL A 186 -1.22 17.00 -4.70
N LEU A 187 -2.19 17.57 -4.00
CA LEU A 187 -3.38 16.87 -3.51
C LEU A 187 -4.61 17.46 -4.20
N LEU A 188 -5.23 16.69 -5.10
CA LEU A 188 -6.44 17.07 -5.82
C LEU A 188 -7.64 16.26 -5.31
N THR A 189 -8.64 16.96 -4.82
CA THR A 189 -9.97 16.40 -4.48
C THR A 189 -10.95 16.64 -5.62
N ASN A 190 -12.06 15.89 -5.65
CA ASN A 190 -13.03 15.93 -6.75
C ASN A 190 -12.36 15.71 -8.12
N ALA A 191 -11.33 14.86 -8.15
CA ALA A 191 -10.56 14.49 -9.33
C ALA A 191 -10.81 13.01 -9.65
N SER A 192 -11.74 12.73 -10.54
CA SER A 192 -12.15 11.37 -10.89
C SER A 192 -11.34 10.87 -12.08
N VAL A 193 -10.51 9.85 -11.88
CA VAL A 193 -9.72 9.24 -12.94
C VAL A 193 -10.62 8.45 -13.89
N THR A 194 -10.47 8.69 -15.18
CA THR A 194 -11.28 8.05 -16.24
C THR A 194 -10.47 7.03 -17.05
N GLU A 195 -9.18 7.28 -17.26
CA GLU A 195 -8.31 6.41 -18.05
C GLU A 195 -6.85 6.55 -17.62
N ILE A 196 -6.13 5.46 -17.65
CA ILE A 196 -4.66 5.41 -17.50
C ILE A 196 -4.10 4.93 -18.83
N THR A 197 -3.17 5.70 -19.38
CA THR A 197 -2.45 5.35 -20.63
C THR A 197 -0.98 5.10 -20.29
N GLU A 198 -0.18 4.64 -21.26
CA GLU A 198 1.26 4.43 -21.07
C GLU A 198 2.04 5.71 -20.70
N ARG A 199 1.46 6.89 -20.94
CA ARG A 199 2.16 8.19 -20.78
C ARG A 199 1.53 9.11 -19.76
N GLU A 200 0.23 9.01 -19.54
CA GLU A 200 -0.52 9.96 -18.72
C GLU A 200 -1.78 9.34 -18.10
N VAL A 201 -2.25 9.95 -17.04
CA VAL A 201 -3.52 9.67 -16.39
C VAL A 201 -4.51 10.77 -16.78
N LEU A 202 -5.66 10.38 -17.31
CA LEU A 202 -6.77 11.27 -17.64
C LEU A 202 -7.75 11.30 -16.47
N TYR A 203 -8.17 12.50 -16.06
CA TYR A 203 -9.10 12.67 -14.96
C TYR A 203 -10.01 13.88 -15.17
N GLN A 204 -11.18 13.84 -14.59
CA GLN A 204 -12.13 14.97 -14.58
C GLN A 204 -11.97 15.77 -13.30
N HIS A 205 -11.85 17.08 -13.42
CA HIS A 205 -11.79 18.00 -12.30
C HIS A 205 -12.41 19.35 -12.70
N GLY A 206 -13.32 19.88 -11.88
CA GLY A 206 -14.00 21.15 -12.15
C GLY A 206 -14.84 21.17 -13.43
N GLY A 207 -15.29 20.01 -13.93
CA GLY A 207 -16.05 19.88 -15.20
C GLY A 207 -15.19 19.77 -16.45
N GLU A 208 -13.87 19.81 -16.31
CA GLU A 208 -12.91 19.66 -17.42
C GLU A 208 -12.19 18.33 -17.37
N THR A 209 -11.82 17.80 -18.54
CA THR A 209 -10.93 16.64 -18.64
C THR A 209 -9.50 17.12 -18.71
N LEU A 210 -8.72 16.74 -17.73
CA LEU A 210 -7.31 17.09 -17.58
C LEU A 210 -6.44 15.84 -17.72
N SER A 211 -5.17 16.04 -18.00
CA SER A 211 -4.20 14.95 -18.02
C SER A 211 -2.96 15.27 -17.19
N LYS A 212 -2.36 14.21 -16.65
CA LYS A 212 -1.09 14.30 -15.92
C LYS A 212 -0.15 13.20 -16.37
N LYS A 213 1.03 13.59 -16.83
CA LYS A 213 2.11 12.65 -17.10
C LYS A 213 2.64 12.06 -15.81
N GLY A 214 2.80 10.75 -15.78
CA GLY A 214 3.35 10.05 -14.61
C GLY A 214 3.84 8.66 -15.01
N PRO A 215 5.13 8.39 -14.84
CA PRO A 215 5.72 7.10 -15.20
C PRO A 215 5.34 5.98 -14.23
N GLN A 216 4.75 6.32 -13.07
CA GLN A 216 4.30 5.37 -12.07
C GLN A 216 2.94 5.74 -11.53
N VAL A 217 2.02 4.79 -11.54
CA VAL A 217 0.67 4.96 -10.99
C VAL A 217 0.43 3.93 -9.89
N ILE A 218 -0.19 4.35 -8.80
CA ILE A 218 -0.58 3.48 -7.68
C ILE A 218 -2.06 3.67 -7.40
N ILE A 219 -2.82 2.60 -7.50
CA ILE A 219 -4.25 2.59 -7.16
C ILE A 219 -4.36 2.23 -5.68
N ALA A 220 -4.80 3.18 -4.87
CA ALA A 220 -5.01 3.09 -3.43
C ALA A 220 -6.48 3.36 -3.06
N GLU A 221 -7.40 2.95 -3.91
CA GLU A 221 -8.83 2.89 -3.67
C GLU A 221 -9.23 1.45 -3.34
N GLY A 222 -10.08 1.28 -2.31
CA GLY A 222 -10.61 -0.01 -1.87
C GLY A 222 -11.18 0.06 -0.47
#